data_45da8b4a5fd096040d9a053472f3bdbc
#
_entry.id   45da8b4a5fd096040d9a053472f3bdbc
#
_cell.length_a   1.000
_cell.length_b   1.000
_cell.length_c   1.000
_cell.angle_alpha   90.00
_cell.angle_beta   90.00
_cell.angle_gamma   90.00
#
_symmetry.space_group_name_H-M   'P 1'
#
loop_
_entity.id
_entity.type
_entity.pdbx_description
1 polymer ?
#
loop_
_entity_poly.entity_id
_entity_poly.type
_entity_poly.pdbx_seq_one_letter_code
_entity_poly.pdbx_strand_id
1 'polypeptide(L)'
;VALTTKFDPLFRRYQGRLPVAFLRALAQRESGMNPGSSSASPQAARGLMQITGVARTSYNEANGTSYTPDDMLDPEVSVRIGANLLGRIAGYYAKSAAPNMREDWSNPEFVKLLVAGWNAGYSQGGGVQRVASYLEQRGIPVTHDNVFKHAAAAGAVSYLQDPKRQAWQRSVADLFYAQPDWRDGAGAGILPLLLLGFMAWGAFRISR
;
A
#
# COMPACT_ATOMS: atom_id res chain seq x y z
N VAL A 1 18.53 -4.24 3.50
CA VAL A 1 18.41 -4.29 4.98
C VAL A 1 17.29 -5.25 5.31
N ALA A 2 17.59 -6.34 6.05
CA ALA A 2 16.54 -7.26 6.49
C ALA A 2 15.68 -6.57 7.57
N LEU A 3 14.36 -6.53 7.34
CA LEU A 3 13.41 -6.04 8.33
C LEU A 3 13.09 -7.13 9.35
N THR A 4 12.70 -6.72 10.56
CA THR A 4 12.23 -7.68 11.57
C THR A 4 10.93 -8.34 11.12
N THR A 5 10.84 -9.65 11.31
CA THR A 5 9.65 -10.47 11.03
C THR A 5 8.79 -10.73 12.27
N LYS A 6 9.12 -10.08 13.38
CA LYS A 6 8.45 -10.26 14.69
C LYS A 6 6.91 -10.18 14.59
N PHE A 7 6.39 -9.28 13.76
CA PHE A 7 4.95 -9.05 13.62
C PHE A 7 4.33 -9.77 12.40
N ASP A 8 5.09 -10.56 11.66
CA ASP A 8 4.58 -11.30 10.50
C ASP A 8 3.37 -12.19 10.80
N PRO A 9 3.28 -12.88 11.95
CA PRO A 9 2.08 -13.64 12.30
C PRO A 9 0.81 -12.77 12.34
N LEU A 10 0.90 -11.52 12.83
CA LEU A 10 -0.21 -10.57 12.84
C LEU A 10 -0.50 -10.06 11.43
N PHE A 11 0.55 -9.70 10.68
CA PHE A 11 0.37 -9.30 9.28
C PHE A 11 -0.32 -10.39 8.47
N ARG A 12 0.10 -11.65 8.56
CA ARG A 12 -0.54 -12.78 7.88
C ARG A 12 -2.00 -12.97 8.27
N ARG A 13 -2.34 -12.76 9.55
CA ARG A 13 -3.72 -12.88 10.04
C ARG A 13 -4.67 -11.87 9.43
N TYR A 14 -4.21 -10.63 9.22
CA TYR A 14 -5.05 -9.51 8.79
C TYR A 14 -4.79 -8.99 7.39
N GLN A 15 -3.80 -9.52 6.68
CA GLN A 15 -3.35 -9.00 5.37
C GLN A 15 -4.45 -8.95 4.29
N GLY A 16 -5.42 -9.87 4.31
CA GLY A 16 -6.34 -10.01 3.20
C GLY A 16 -5.59 -10.25 1.89
N ARG A 17 -5.67 -9.28 0.95
CA ARG A 17 -4.93 -9.31 -0.33
C ARG A 17 -3.59 -8.58 -0.30
N LEU A 18 -3.24 -7.97 0.82
CA LEU A 18 -2.01 -7.18 0.95
C LEU A 18 -0.81 -8.11 1.16
N PRO A 19 0.32 -7.91 0.47
CA PRO A 19 1.54 -8.65 0.77
C PRO A 19 2.03 -8.38 2.20
N VAL A 20 2.48 -9.42 2.92
CA VAL A 20 3.08 -9.26 4.26
C VAL A 20 4.28 -8.32 4.20
N ALA A 21 5.11 -8.45 3.17
CA ALA A 21 6.27 -7.57 2.95
C ALA A 21 5.86 -6.09 2.83
N PHE A 22 4.70 -5.79 2.23
CA PHE A 22 4.19 -4.42 2.15
C PHE A 22 3.78 -3.88 3.52
N LEU A 23 3.01 -4.66 4.30
CA LEU A 23 2.63 -4.28 5.67
C LEU A 23 3.87 -4.06 6.56
N ARG A 24 4.88 -4.91 6.40
CA ARG A 24 6.17 -4.79 7.10
C ARG A 24 6.91 -3.51 6.71
N ALA A 25 6.99 -3.19 5.42
CA ALA A 25 7.62 -1.96 4.94
C ALA A 25 6.92 -0.71 5.47
N LEU A 26 5.58 -0.70 5.44
CA LEU A 26 4.80 0.41 5.94
C LEU A 26 4.97 0.58 7.45
N ALA A 27 4.82 -0.48 8.26
CA ALA A 27 5.00 -0.43 9.71
C ALA A 27 6.42 0.00 10.11
N GLN A 28 7.45 -0.42 9.35
CA GLN A 28 8.82 0.06 9.55
C GLN A 28 8.93 1.56 9.34
N ARG A 29 8.25 2.12 8.36
CA ARG A 29 8.28 3.57 8.07
C ARG A 29 7.39 4.39 9.01
N GLU A 30 6.29 3.81 9.48
CA GLU A 30 5.35 4.48 10.39
C GLU A 30 5.88 4.58 11.82
N SER A 31 6.37 3.48 12.37
CA SER A 31 6.72 3.40 13.80
C SER A 31 8.13 2.87 14.07
N GLY A 32 8.90 2.51 13.05
CA GLY A 32 10.14 1.75 13.25
C GLY A 32 9.90 0.37 13.87
N MET A 33 8.73 -0.24 13.63
CA MET A 33 8.29 -1.49 14.26
C MET A 33 8.08 -1.37 15.79
N ASN A 34 7.80 -0.18 16.30
CA ASN A 34 7.52 0.07 17.71
C ASN A 34 6.01 0.20 17.95
N PRO A 35 5.34 -0.77 18.60
CA PRO A 35 3.91 -0.68 18.88
C PRO A 35 3.57 0.42 19.91
N GLY A 36 4.54 0.83 20.75
CA GLY A 36 4.37 1.94 21.71
C GLY A 36 4.53 3.32 21.09
N SER A 37 4.75 3.44 19.78
CA SER A 37 4.95 4.73 19.12
C SER A 37 3.70 5.60 19.16
N SER A 38 3.84 6.87 19.49
CA SER A 38 2.77 7.86 19.55
C SER A 38 3.30 9.23 19.15
N SER A 39 2.58 9.95 18.29
CA SER A 39 2.89 11.35 17.98
C SER A 39 2.27 12.29 19.02
N ALA A 40 2.87 13.47 19.22
CA ALA A 40 2.49 14.43 20.28
C ALA A 40 1.21 15.24 19.97
N SER A 41 0.53 15.01 18.86
CA SER A 41 -0.67 15.76 18.44
C SER A 41 -1.94 15.23 19.11
N PRO A 42 -2.99 16.06 19.38
CA PRO A 42 -4.29 15.59 19.82
C PRO A 42 -4.99 14.60 18.90
N GLN A 43 -4.64 14.62 17.62
CA GLN A 43 -5.05 13.61 16.63
C GLN A 43 -3.95 12.57 16.43
N ALA A 44 -3.17 12.33 17.47
CA ALA A 44 -1.97 11.51 17.47
C ALA A 44 -2.17 10.20 16.71
N ALA A 45 -1.32 9.97 15.74
CA ALA A 45 -1.13 8.64 15.18
C ALA A 45 -0.47 7.76 16.24
N ARG A 46 -0.96 6.54 16.44
CA ARG A 46 -0.50 5.63 17.50
C ARG A 46 -0.29 4.21 17.01
N GLY A 47 0.61 3.53 17.68
CA GLY A 47 0.85 2.11 17.51
C GLY A 47 1.69 1.74 16.29
N LEU A 48 1.74 0.45 16.03
CA LEU A 48 2.61 -0.14 15.02
C LEU A 48 2.37 0.43 13.61
N MET A 49 1.10 0.66 13.26
CA MET A 49 0.68 1.19 11.96
C MET A 49 0.35 2.69 12.00
N GLN A 50 0.64 3.39 13.10
CA GLN A 50 0.36 4.82 13.27
C GLN A 50 -1.09 5.20 12.89
N ILE A 51 -2.05 4.53 13.54
CA ILE A 51 -3.48 4.76 13.29
C ILE A 51 -3.88 6.12 13.87
N THR A 52 -4.41 7.00 13.02
CA THR A 52 -4.93 8.32 13.42
C THR A 52 -6.30 8.21 14.08
N GLY A 53 -6.70 9.23 14.86
CA GLY A 53 -8.04 9.30 15.45
C GLY A 53 -9.16 9.19 14.42
N VAL A 54 -9.00 9.82 13.25
CA VAL A 54 -9.97 9.74 12.14
C VAL A 54 -10.09 8.32 11.60
N ALA A 55 -8.95 7.65 11.35
CA ALA A 55 -8.94 6.27 10.86
C ALA A 55 -9.61 5.31 11.86
N ARG A 56 -9.29 5.45 13.15
CA ARG A 56 -9.91 4.67 14.24
C ARG A 56 -11.41 4.88 14.32
N THR A 57 -11.88 6.13 14.34
CA THR A 57 -13.31 6.45 14.41
C THR A 57 -14.06 5.88 13.21
N SER A 58 -13.54 6.09 12.00
CA SER A 58 -14.13 5.53 10.78
C SER A 58 -14.16 3.99 10.78
N TYR A 59 -13.15 3.34 11.38
CA TYR A 59 -13.16 1.89 11.54
C TYR A 59 -14.22 1.44 12.54
N ASN A 60 -14.33 2.10 13.70
CA ASN A 60 -15.32 1.81 14.72
C ASN A 60 -16.74 1.89 14.18
N GLU A 61 -17.06 2.99 13.48
CA GLU A 61 -18.36 3.20 12.86
C GLU A 61 -18.71 2.11 11.84
N ALA A 62 -17.75 1.75 10.98
CA ALA A 62 -17.96 0.77 9.92
C ALA A 62 -18.06 -0.67 10.43
N ASN A 63 -17.53 -0.99 11.62
CA ASN A 63 -17.43 -2.36 12.14
C ASN A 63 -18.17 -2.56 13.45
N GLY A 64 -18.88 -1.54 13.99
CA GLY A 64 -19.60 -1.64 15.26
C GLY A 64 -18.67 -1.87 16.45
N THR A 65 -17.44 -1.33 16.41
CA THR A 65 -16.45 -1.45 17.47
C THR A 65 -16.30 -0.12 18.24
N SER A 66 -15.64 -0.15 19.40
CA SER A 66 -15.45 1.02 20.28
C SER A 66 -13.99 1.19 20.72
N TYR A 67 -13.04 0.88 19.84
CA TYR A 67 -11.63 1.04 20.16
C TYR A 67 -11.30 2.47 20.58
N THR A 68 -10.56 2.59 21.67
CA THR A 68 -10.04 3.84 22.23
C THR A 68 -8.69 4.22 21.58
N PRO A 69 -8.17 5.44 21.83
CA PRO A 69 -6.82 5.78 21.37
C PRO A 69 -5.72 4.84 21.89
N ASP A 70 -5.86 4.34 23.12
CA ASP A 70 -4.84 3.50 23.75
C ASP A 70 -4.86 2.07 23.21
N ASP A 71 -5.99 1.58 22.71
CA ASP A 71 -6.07 0.27 22.02
C ASP A 71 -5.19 0.23 20.75
N MET A 72 -4.84 1.38 20.19
CA MET A 72 -3.93 1.44 19.02
C MET A 72 -2.50 1.04 19.38
N LEU A 73 -2.13 1.04 20.66
CA LEU A 73 -0.83 0.56 21.14
C LEU A 73 -0.76 -0.98 21.19
N ASP A 74 -1.90 -1.66 21.13
CA ASP A 74 -1.95 -3.09 20.88
C ASP A 74 -1.59 -3.35 19.41
N PRO A 75 -0.49 -4.10 19.13
CA PRO A 75 -0.07 -4.36 17.76
C PRO A 75 -1.12 -5.13 16.94
N GLU A 76 -1.93 -5.99 17.56
CA GLU A 76 -2.99 -6.72 16.86
C GLU A 76 -4.11 -5.78 16.40
N VAL A 77 -4.57 -4.88 17.28
CA VAL A 77 -5.60 -3.88 16.94
C VAL A 77 -5.07 -2.92 15.87
N SER A 78 -3.85 -2.43 16.03
CA SER A 78 -3.21 -1.53 15.08
C SER A 78 -3.09 -2.14 13.69
N VAL A 79 -2.64 -3.40 13.57
CA VAL A 79 -2.51 -4.11 12.29
C VAL A 79 -3.89 -4.39 11.67
N ARG A 80 -4.87 -4.83 12.47
CA ARG A 80 -6.25 -5.09 12.02
C ARG A 80 -6.85 -3.86 11.35
N ILE A 81 -6.79 -2.70 12.01
CA ILE A 81 -7.34 -1.45 11.48
C ILE A 81 -6.54 -0.99 10.25
N GLY A 82 -5.21 -1.02 10.32
CA GLY A 82 -4.35 -0.59 9.23
C GLY A 82 -4.55 -1.42 7.96
N ALA A 83 -4.58 -2.74 8.07
CA ALA A 83 -4.82 -3.63 6.94
C ALA A 83 -6.23 -3.45 6.34
N ASN A 84 -7.25 -3.29 7.19
CA ASN A 84 -8.61 -2.99 6.71
C ASN A 84 -8.66 -1.68 5.91
N LEU A 85 -8.07 -0.60 6.41
CA LEU A 85 -8.04 0.68 5.72
C LEU A 85 -7.30 0.59 4.38
N LEU A 86 -6.13 -0.05 4.35
CA LEU A 86 -5.37 -0.27 3.10
C LEU A 86 -6.17 -1.08 2.07
N GLY A 87 -6.86 -2.13 2.50
CA GLY A 87 -7.75 -2.91 1.65
C GLY A 87 -8.91 -2.07 1.09
N ARG A 88 -9.47 -1.16 1.90
CA ARG A 88 -10.50 -0.21 1.44
C ARG A 88 -9.95 0.78 0.41
N ILE A 89 -8.74 1.30 0.60
CA ILE A 89 -8.09 2.21 -0.35
C ILE A 89 -7.86 1.49 -1.69
N ALA A 90 -7.28 0.28 -1.67
CA ALA A 90 -7.07 -0.52 -2.88
C ALA A 90 -8.40 -0.83 -3.60
N GLY A 91 -9.44 -1.23 -2.85
CA GLY A 91 -10.78 -1.46 -3.40
C GLY A 91 -11.44 -0.19 -3.97
N TYR A 92 -11.15 0.98 -3.40
CA TYR A 92 -11.61 2.25 -3.92
C TYR A 92 -10.91 2.59 -5.25
N TYR A 93 -9.60 2.38 -5.32
CA TYR A 93 -8.79 2.64 -6.51
C TYR A 93 -9.14 1.71 -7.67
N ALA A 94 -9.59 0.49 -7.41
CA ALA A 94 -10.04 -0.45 -8.44
C ALA A 94 -11.19 0.08 -9.31
N LYS A 95 -11.88 1.15 -8.86
CA LYS A 95 -12.96 1.84 -9.63
C LYS A 95 -12.40 2.89 -10.59
N SER A 96 -11.12 3.25 -10.51
CA SER A 96 -10.48 4.20 -11.42
C SER A 96 -10.22 3.56 -12.79
N ALA A 97 -10.34 4.36 -13.84
CA ALA A 97 -9.95 3.95 -15.20
C ALA A 97 -8.41 3.89 -15.35
N ALA A 98 -7.68 4.64 -14.53
CA ALA A 98 -6.22 4.72 -14.61
C ALA A 98 -5.54 3.37 -14.31
N PRO A 99 -4.71 2.85 -15.23
CA PRO A 99 -4.06 1.55 -15.04
C PRO A 99 -3.22 1.47 -13.77
N ASN A 100 -2.52 2.55 -13.42
CA ASN A 100 -1.65 2.61 -12.22
C ASN A 100 -2.42 2.65 -10.90
N MET A 101 -3.74 2.78 -10.90
CA MET A 101 -4.58 2.67 -9.71
C MET A 101 -5.18 1.27 -9.53
N ARG A 102 -5.00 0.37 -10.49
CA ARG A 102 -5.44 -1.02 -10.35
C ARG A 102 -4.45 -1.79 -9.50
N GLU A 103 -4.97 -2.68 -8.68
CA GLU A 103 -4.14 -3.51 -7.81
C GLU A 103 -3.18 -4.39 -8.61
N ASP A 104 -1.94 -3.99 -8.62
CA ASP A 104 -0.81 -4.70 -9.19
C ASP A 104 0.43 -4.46 -8.32
N TRP A 105 0.75 -5.43 -7.49
CA TRP A 105 1.88 -5.34 -6.56
C TRP A 105 3.24 -5.39 -7.26
N SER A 106 3.30 -5.72 -8.54
CA SER A 106 4.51 -5.61 -9.38
C SER A 106 4.70 -4.21 -9.97
N ASN A 107 3.65 -3.37 -9.93
CA ASN A 107 3.68 -2.00 -10.43
C ASN A 107 4.07 -1.00 -9.31
N PRO A 108 5.27 -0.40 -9.36
CA PRO A 108 5.68 0.57 -8.34
C PRO A 108 4.78 1.81 -8.23
N GLU A 109 4.12 2.19 -9.32
CA GLU A 109 3.20 3.34 -9.28
C GLU A 109 1.94 3.03 -8.46
N PHE A 110 1.37 1.81 -8.58
CA PHE A 110 0.27 1.39 -7.73
C PHE A 110 0.65 1.46 -6.25
N VAL A 111 1.80 0.90 -5.88
CA VAL A 111 2.27 0.88 -4.47
C VAL A 111 2.46 2.29 -3.93
N LYS A 112 3.11 3.19 -4.68
CA LYS A 112 3.30 4.59 -4.29
C LYS A 112 1.97 5.34 -4.15
N LEU A 113 1.03 5.13 -5.07
CA LEU A 113 -0.31 5.75 -5.02
C LEU A 113 -1.13 5.21 -3.84
N LEU A 114 -1.03 3.92 -3.51
CA LEU A 114 -1.66 3.33 -2.34
C LEU A 114 -1.13 3.96 -1.05
N VAL A 115 0.19 4.11 -0.94
CA VAL A 115 0.84 4.79 0.20
C VAL A 115 0.47 6.28 0.25
N ALA A 116 0.32 6.95 -0.89
CA ALA A 116 -0.17 8.33 -0.94
C ALA A 116 -1.61 8.44 -0.40
N GLY A 117 -2.47 7.50 -0.77
CA GLY A 117 -3.84 7.43 -0.24
C GLY A 117 -3.90 7.16 1.26
N TRP A 118 -3.01 6.32 1.78
CA TRP A 118 -2.84 6.10 3.21
C TRP A 118 -2.43 7.38 3.95
N ASN A 119 -1.43 8.07 3.46
CA ASN A 119 -0.79 9.21 4.13
C ASN A 119 -1.57 10.53 3.99
N ALA A 120 -2.23 10.76 2.85
CA ALA A 120 -2.85 12.03 2.51
C ALA A 120 -4.36 11.94 2.23
N GLY A 121 -4.94 10.73 2.34
CA GLY A 121 -6.33 10.48 1.98
C GLY A 121 -6.49 10.06 0.52
N TYR A 122 -7.46 9.19 0.29
CA TYR A 122 -7.64 8.52 -1.01
C TYR A 122 -8.87 8.99 -1.80
N SER A 123 -9.81 9.69 -1.18
CA SER A 123 -11.14 9.96 -1.75
C SER A 123 -11.17 11.17 -2.68
N GLN A 124 -12.32 11.39 -3.34
CA GLN A 124 -12.62 12.58 -4.13
C GLN A 124 -12.68 13.87 -3.31
N GLY A 125 -12.82 13.78 -1.97
CA GLY A 125 -12.91 14.93 -1.07
C GLY A 125 -11.60 15.72 -0.88
N GLY A 126 -10.59 15.48 -1.72
CA GLY A 126 -9.28 16.18 -1.67
C GLY A 126 -8.08 15.24 -1.68
N GLY A 127 -8.30 13.92 -1.67
CA GLY A 127 -7.25 12.91 -1.71
C GLY A 127 -6.77 12.57 -3.12
N VAL A 128 -6.05 11.45 -3.22
CA VAL A 128 -5.42 10.97 -4.46
C VAL A 128 -6.42 10.83 -5.62
N GLN A 129 -7.63 10.32 -5.36
CA GLN A 129 -8.64 10.14 -6.41
C GLN A 129 -9.09 11.46 -7.03
N ARG A 130 -9.15 12.54 -6.26
CA ARG A 130 -9.47 13.87 -6.80
C ARG A 130 -8.44 14.30 -7.84
N VAL A 131 -7.15 14.10 -7.53
CA VAL A 131 -6.08 14.44 -8.47
C VAL A 131 -6.08 13.48 -9.65
N ALA A 132 -6.30 12.18 -9.42
CA ALA A 132 -6.41 11.21 -10.50
C ALA A 132 -7.49 11.58 -11.51
N SER A 133 -8.69 11.93 -11.05
CA SER A 133 -9.78 12.38 -11.93
C SER A 133 -9.45 13.68 -12.69
N TYR A 134 -8.72 14.60 -12.04
CA TYR A 134 -8.23 15.83 -12.72
C TYR A 134 -7.24 15.50 -13.84
N LEU A 135 -6.34 14.54 -13.61
CA LEU A 135 -5.36 14.08 -14.60
C LEU A 135 -6.02 13.33 -15.75
N GLU A 136 -6.92 12.39 -15.44
CA GLU A 136 -7.68 11.61 -16.44
C GLU A 136 -8.44 12.52 -17.41
N GLN A 137 -9.13 13.55 -16.91
CA GLN A 137 -9.85 14.53 -17.74
C GLN A 137 -8.95 15.30 -18.71
N ARG A 138 -7.64 15.31 -18.47
CA ARG A 138 -6.62 16.03 -19.27
C ARG A 138 -5.74 15.09 -20.08
N GLY A 139 -6.00 13.80 -20.07
CA GLY A 139 -5.18 12.80 -20.74
C GLY A 139 -3.76 12.70 -20.16
N ILE A 140 -3.56 13.15 -18.91
CA ILE A 140 -2.26 13.06 -18.23
C ILE A 140 -2.21 11.73 -17.48
N PRO A 141 -1.13 10.93 -17.62
CA PRO A 141 -0.99 9.68 -16.89
C PRO A 141 -1.07 9.87 -15.38
N VAL A 142 -1.87 9.03 -14.70
CA VAL A 142 -1.93 9.01 -13.24
C VAL A 142 -0.72 8.26 -12.73
N THR A 143 0.30 9.01 -12.33
CA THR A 143 1.51 8.54 -11.66
C THR A 143 1.66 9.25 -10.33
N HIS A 144 2.44 8.68 -9.42
CA HIS A 144 2.71 9.32 -8.13
C HIS A 144 3.29 10.74 -8.30
N ASP A 145 4.20 10.93 -9.25
CA ASP A 145 4.81 12.22 -9.52
C ASP A 145 3.81 13.23 -10.09
N ASN A 146 2.96 12.80 -11.03
CA ASN A 146 1.93 13.67 -11.57
C ASN A 146 0.86 14.03 -10.54
N VAL A 147 0.55 13.12 -9.60
CA VAL A 147 -0.35 13.42 -8.48
C VAL A 147 0.20 14.58 -7.65
N PHE A 148 1.48 14.55 -7.27
CA PHE A 148 2.09 15.65 -6.51
C PHE A 148 2.21 16.94 -7.34
N LYS A 149 2.66 16.83 -8.58
CA LYS A 149 2.80 17.97 -9.49
C LYS A 149 1.51 18.74 -9.72
N HIS A 150 0.38 18.06 -9.78
CA HIS A 150 -0.91 18.65 -10.11
C HIS A 150 -1.88 18.77 -8.92
N ALA A 151 -1.44 18.40 -7.70
CA ALA A 151 -2.28 18.40 -6.51
C ALA A 151 -2.93 19.76 -6.23
N ALA A 152 -2.16 20.84 -6.30
CA ALA A 152 -2.67 22.21 -6.09
C ALA A 152 -3.72 22.60 -7.13
N ALA A 153 -3.44 22.36 -8.41
CA ALA A 153 -4.36 22.65 -9.50
C ALA A 153 -5.67 21.83 -9.44
N ALA A 154 -5.60 20.62 -8.89
CA ALA A 154 -6.74 19.78 -8.62
C ALA A 154 -7.53 20.17 -7.35
N GLY A 155 -7.03 21.10 -6.55
CA GLY A 155 -7.60 21.47 -5.25
C GLY A 155 -7.51 20.34 -4.23
N ALA A 156 -6.42 19.58 -4.26
CA ALA A 156 -6.15 18.52 -3.30
C ALA A 156 -5.58 19.07 -1.98
N VAL A 157 -5.64 18.22 -0.93
CA VAL A 157 -5.11 18.56 0.38
C VAL A 157 -3.61 18.89 0.33
N SER A 158 -3.15 19.75 1.25
CA SER A 158 -1.75 20.20 1.33
C SER A 158 -0.74 19.06 1.48
N TYR A 159 -1.15 17.94 2.04
CA TYR A 159 -0.30 16.75 2.20
C TYR A 159 0.16 16.14 0.85
N LEU A 160 -0.63 16.29 -0.22
CA LEU A 160 -0.23 15.91 -1.58
C LEU A 160 0.61 16.97 -2.30
N GLN A 161 0.96 18.07 -1.60
CA GLN A 161 1.79 19.16 -2.12
C GLN A 161 3.14 19.24 -1.38
N ASP A 162 3.39 18.39 -0.38
CA ASP A 162 4.59 18.39 0.45
C ASP A 162 5.65 17.43 -0.11
N PRO A 163 6.80 17.93 -0.61
CA PRO A 163 7.88 17.09 -1.14
C PRO A 163 8.46 16.09 -0.13
N LYS A 164 8.43 16.41 1.17
CA LYS A 164 8.92 15.50 2.21
C LYS A 164 8.01 14.28 2.31
N ARG A 165 6.70 14.47 2.20
CA ARG A 165 5.73 13.38 2.18
C ARG A 165 5.83 12.56 0.91
N GLN A 166 6.05 13.21 -0.23
CA GLN A 166 6.31 12.52 -1.49
C GLN A 166 7.53 11.59 -1.37
N ALA A 167 8.64 12.10 -0.83
CA ALA A 167 9.86 11.30 -0.62
C ALA A 167 9.62 10.15 0.38
N TRP A 168 8.88 10.40 1.45
CA TRP A 168 8.51 9.38 2.44
C TRP A 168 7.70 8.24 1.80
N GLN A 169 6.71 8.57 0.98
CA GLN A 169 5.86 7.58 0.30
C GLN A 169 6.67 6.71 -0.68
N ARG A 170 7.60 7.32 -1.44
CA ARG A 170 8.53 6.56 -2.29
C ARG A 170 9.38 5.61 -1.46
N SER A 171 9.88 6.05 -0.31
CA SER A 171 10.72 5.21 0.56
C SER A 171 10.01 3.98 1.14
N VAL A 172 8.67 4.00 1.28
CA VAL A 172 7.89 2.79 1.64
C VAL A 172 7.90 1.79 0.49
N ALA A 173 7.67 2.26 -0.75
CA ALA A 173 7.72 1.40 -1.93
C ALA A 173 9.11 0.80 -2.15
N ASP A 174 10.17 1.61 -2.02
CA ASP A 174 11.55 1.16 -2.13
C ASP A 174 11.86 0.08 -1.10
N LEU A 175 11.42 0.28 0.15
CA LEU A 175 11.62 -0.69 1.22
C LEU A 175 10.82 -1.98 1.01
N PHE A 176 9.63 -1.89 0.42
CA PHE A 176 8.83 -3.05 0.03
C PHE A 176 9.57 -3.90 -1.00
N TYR A 177 10.01 -3.31 -2.10
CA TYR A 177 10.69 -4.03 -3.19
C TYR A 177 12.11 -4.51 -2.83
N ALA A 178 12.74 -3.93 -1.81
CA ALA A 178 14.03 -4.37 -1.31
C ALA A 178 13.97 -5.68 -0.48
N GLN A 179 12.78 -6.14 -0.11
CA GLN A 179 12.63 -7.38 0.66
C GLN A 179 12.64 -8.60 -0.28
N PRO A 180 13.29 -9.71 0.11
CA PRO A 180 13.40 -10.91 -0.75
C PRO A 180 12.05 -11.57 -1.01
N ASP A 181 11.10 -11.43 -0.08
CA ASP A 181 9.78 -12.07 -0.08
C ASP A 181 8.66 -11.12 -0.59
N TRP A 182 9.00 -10.02 -1.24
CA TRP A 182 7.98 -9.06 -1.69
C TRP A 182 6.97 -9.66 -2.68
N ARG A 183 7.36 -10.72 -3.42
CA ARG A 183 6.48 -11.44 -4.33
C ARG A 183 5.55 -12.43 -3.65
N ASP A 184 5.87 -12.81 -2.40
CA ASP A 184 5.07 -13.75 -1.64
C ASP A 184 3.76 -13.08 -1.20
N GLY A 185 2.63 -13.56 -1.71
CA GLY A 185 1.31 -12.94 -1.43
C GLY A 185 0.92 -11.78 -2.36
N ALA A 186 1.81 -11.32 -3.26
CA ALA A 186 1.40 -10.57 -4.43
C ALA A 186 0.67 -11.56 -5.33
N GLY A 187 -0.67 -11.63 -5.19
CA GLY A 187 -1.55 -12.63 -5.75
C GLY A 187 -0.95 -13.32 -6.96
N ALA A 188 -0.85 -14.64 -6.92
CA ALA A 188 -0.35 -15.45 -8.02
C ALA A 188 -1.26 -15.27 -9.25
N GLY A 189 -1.13 -14.13 -9.90
CA GLY A 189 -1.39 -14.00 -11.31
C GLY A 189 -0.49 -15.06 -11.93
N ILE A 190 -1.10 -16.10 -12.44
CA ILE A 190 -0.51 -17.24 -13.10
C ILE A 190 0.63 -16.72 -13.98
N LEU A 191 1.88 -16.83 -13.48
CA LEU A 191 3.03 -16.78 -14.38
C LEU A 191 2.79 -17.92 -15.36
N PRO A 192 2.72 -17.67 -16.68
CA PRO A 192 2.77 -18.75 -17.60
C PRO A 192 4.08 -19.47 -17.32
N LEU A 193 4.00 -20.72 -16.87
CA LEU A 193 5.11 -21.64 -16.87
C LEU A 193 5.66 -21.61 -18.29
N LEU A 194 6.73 -20.87 -18.51
CA LEU A 194 7.59 -21.08 -19.66
C LEU A 194 8.16 -22.48 -19.46
N LEU A 195 7.43 -23.46 -19.99
CA LEU A 195 7.92 -24.77 -20.30
C LEU A 195 9.20 -24.58 -21.14
N LEU A 196 10.34 -24.60 -20.46
CA LEU A 196 11.61 -24.91 -21.11
C LEU A 196 11.49 -26.34 -21.60
N GLY A 197 10.85 -26.50 -22.77
CA GLY A 197 10.87 -27.72 -23.55
C GLY A 197 12.29 -27.94 -24.00
N PHE A 198 13.03 -28.75 -23.28
CA PHE A 198 14.20 -29.40 -23.79
C PHE A 198 13.74 -30.32 -24.94
N MET A 199 13.81 -29.83 -26.16
CA MET A 199 13.78 -30.68 -27.36
C MET A 199 15.09 -31.46 -27.38
N ALA A 200 15.06 -32.66 -26.82
CA ALA A 200 16.05 -33.68 -27.13
C ALA A 200 15.82 -34.11 -28.56
N TRP A 201 16.62 -33.63 -29.47
CA TRP A 201 16.73 -34.15 -30.82
C TRP A 201 17.42 -35.52 -30.76
N GLY A 202 16.63 -36.58 -30.66
CA GLY A 202 17.05 -37.94 -30.92
C GLY A 202 17.28 -38.14 -32.41
N ALA A 203 18.53 -38.31 -32.79
CA ALA A 203 18.91 -38.71 -34.13
C ALA A 203 18.35 -40.12 -34.47
N PHE A 204 17.41 -40.20 -35.40
CA PHE A 204 17.02 -41.48 -36.02
C PHE A 204 17.85 -41.65 -37.28
N ARG A 205 18.87 -42.52 -37.21
CA ARG A 205 19.53 -43.09 -38.39
C ARG A 205 18.60 -44.09 -39.04
N ILE A 206 18.23 -43.84 -40.28
CA ILE A 206 17.68 -44.86 -41.15
C ILE A 206 18.82 -45.35 -42.00
N SER A 207 19.17 -46.64 -41.86
CA SER A 207 20.00 -47.39 -42.79
C SER A 207 19.09 -48.28 -43.61
N ARG A 208 19.26 -48.15 -44.91
CA ARG A 208 18.76 -48.93 -46.08
C ARG A 208 17.37 -48.56 -46.53
#